data_8d2e8f12515946d1c5dab66c8833b97f
#
_entry.id   8d2e8f12515946d1c5dab66c8833b97f
#
_cell.length_a   1.000
_cell.length_b   1.000
_cell.length_c   1.000
_cell.angle_alpha   90.00
_cell.angle_beta   90.00
_cell.angle_gamma   90.00
#
_symmetry.space_group_name_H-M   'P 1'
#
loop_
_entity.id
_entity.type
_entity.pdbx_description
1 polymer ?
#
loop_
_entity_poly.entity_id
_entity_poly.type
_entity_poly.pdbx_seq_one_letter_code
_entity_poly.pdbx_strand_id
1 'polypeptide(L)'
;AGVMVLLMESWQVKYWLCGLALCLAAQIGCGAVEQTLFHETSDVASQAQQERQRAASKALARVLVRVSGTRNVLQNESVRSALASADRYLEQYSYRRLDAADRPPFELVMNFQPQATTDILRRANEPVWSARRPAILAWIELGEGGARQVVSSLATAPSDSMASWAALVEEEARRRGLPVVLPSRSQVLALGGAGGGGNVAEIARQQGAQIVLGGDLRLAGGRCDAEWNMVVDGQASQWRFAQQDQRECVAKAMDHGAEALSARYAFAADSGGKEPVMVQVDGIGTFEQYTGVLLMLQGLAVVDQVGIHSAGGGRVRFSVALKGELEQLRQGIRMQRLLVESDRQPDIVAPPPPPPPPPP
;
A
#
# COMPACT_ATOMS: atom_id res chain seq x y z
N ALA A 1 17.67 43.09 36.18
CA ALA A 1 16.51 43.05 35.26
C ALA A 1 16.90 42.56 33.84
N GLY A 2 18.03 41.85 33.66
CA GLY A 2 18.51 41.48 32.32
C GLY A 2 18.71 39.97 32.08
N VAL A 3 18.38 39.12 33.06
CA VAL A 3 18.69 37.67 32.94
C VAL A 3 17.45 36.78 32.67
N MET A 4 16.23 37.31 32.84
CA MET A 4 14.99 36.52 32.70
C MET A 4 14.45 36.43 31.26
N VAL A 5 14.90 37.28 30.35
CA VAL A 5 14.44 37.29 28.93
C VAL A 5 15.16 36.24 28.07
N LEU A 6 16.42 35.90 28.40
CA LEU A 6 17.23 34.94 27.64
C LEU A 6 16.88 33.47 27.87
N LEU A 7 16.20 33.15 28.97
CA LEU A 7 15.75 31.75 29.26
C LEU A 7 14.42 31.37 28.58
N MET A 8 13.60 32.33 28.18
CA MET A 8 12.37 32.07 27.44
C MET A 8 12.60 31.82 25.95
N GLU A 9 13.61 32.47 25.35
CA GLU A 9 13.92 32.25 23.93
C GLU A 9 14.54 30.87 23.65
N SER A 10 15.32 30.33 24.60
CA SER A 10 15.94 29.02 24.44
C SER A 10 14.95 27.85 24.51
N TRP A 11 13.78 28.02 25.14
CA TRP A 11 12.74 27.02 25.21
C TRP A 11 11.89 26.98 23.94
N GLN A 12 11.61 28.11 23.36
CA GLN A 12 10.85 28.19 22.10
C GLN A 12 11.61 27.54 20.93
N VAL A 13 12.94 27.69 20.85
CA VAL A 13 13.74 27.09 19.77
C VAL A 13 13.83 25.56 19.87
N LYS A 14 13.83 24.98 21.08
CA LYS A 14 13.83 23.52 21.25
C LYS A 14 12.55 22.85 20.81
N TYR A 15 11.40 23.46 21.02
CA TYR A 15 10.12 22.92 20.56
C TYR A 15 9.92 23.07 19.04
N TRP A 16 10.47 24.13 18.44
CA TRP A 16 10.44 24.31 16.98
C TRP A 16 11.31 23.29 16.27
N LEU A 17 12.49 22.95 16.79
CA LEU A 17 13.37 21.93 16.22
C LEU A 17 12.80 20.50 16.38
N CYS A 18 12.13 20.19 17.48
CA CYS A 18 11.42 18.90 17.63
C CYS A 18 10.20 18.80 16.72
N GLY A 19 9.45 19.88 16.51
CA GLY A 19 8.31 19.92 15.58
C GLY A 19 8.74 19.72 14.12
N LEU A 20 9.86 20.37 13.71
CA LEU A 20 10.39 20.22 12.36
C LEU A 20 10.94 18.81 12.09
N ALA A 21 11.58 18.18 13.08
CA ALA A 21 12.10 16.83 12.96
C ALA A 21 10.99 15.77 12.87
N LEU A 22 9.85 15.95 13.58
CA LEU A 22 8.69 15.04 13.47
C LEU A 22 7.97 15.19 12.12
N CYS A 23 7.89 16.39 11.56
CA CYS A 23 7.29 16.61 10.24
C CYS A 23 8.13 16.01 9.10
N LEU A 24 9.48 16.00 9.21
CA LEU A 24 10.33 15.34 8.22
C LEU A 24 10.23 13.80 8.28
N ALA A 25 10.05 13.23 9.47
CA ALA A 25 9.91 11.75 9.61
C ALA A 25 8.62 11.20 9.00
N ALA A 26 7.54 11.98 8.98
CA ALA A 26 6.26 11.56 8.37
C ALA A 26 6.28 11.60 6.83
N GLN A 27 7.15 12.41 6.21
CA GLN A 27 7.28 12.46 4.74
C GLN A 27 8.13 11.33 4.16
N ILE A 28 9.05 10.75 4.94
CA ILE A 28 9.94 9.67 4.49
C ILE A 28 9.14 8.37 4.25
N GLY A 29 8.05 8.13 4.99
CA GLY A 29 7.27 6.89 4.89
C GLY A 29 6.47 6.74 3.59
N CYS A 30 5.90 7.81 3.06
CA CYS A 30 5.03 7.75 1.88
C CYS A 30 5.84 7.65 0.57
N GLY A 31 6.95 8.37 0.46
CA GLY A 31 7.82 8.32 -0.71
C GLY A 31 8.59 7.00 -0.84
N ALA A 32 8.95 6.37 0.28
CA ALA A 32 9.66 5.09 0.27
C ALA A 32 8.79 3.93 -0.25
N VAL A 33 7.51 3.89 0.11
CA VAL A 33 6.57 2.86 -0.38
C VAL A 33 6.28 3.05 -1.87
N GLU A 34 6.13 4.28 -2.33
CA GLU A 34 5.89 4.56 -3.74
C GLU A 34 7.10 4.15 -4.61
N GLN A 35 8.31 4.45 -4.18
CA GLN A 35 9.54 4.03 -4.89
C GLN A 35 9.67 2.51 -4.96
N THR A 36 9.30 1.75 -3.92
CA THR A 36 9.38 0.29 -3.92
C THR A 36 8.41 -0.38 -4.89
N LEU A 37 7.28 0.24 -5.20
CA LEU A 37 6.31 -0.32 -6.16
C LEU A 37 6.84 -0.38 -7.59
N PHE A 38 7.68 0.57 -7.99
CA PHE A 38 8.22 0.72 -9.34
C PHE A 38 9.68 0.27 -9.47
N HIS A 39 10.23 -0.27 -8.38
CA HIS A 39 11.58 -0.80 -8.31
C HIS A 39 11.60 -2.31 -8.55
N GLU A 40 12.55 -2.78 -9.39
CA GLU A 40 12.79 -4.20 -9.66
C GLU A 40 14.26 -4.49 -9.82
N THR A 41 14.65 -5.71 -9.48
CA THR A 41 15.98 -6.24 -9.77
C THR A 41 15.89 -7.55 -10.55
N SER A 42 16.91 -7.85 -11.34
CA SER A 42 17.01 -9.10 -12.08
C SER A 42 18.46 -9.50 -12.25
N ASP A 43 18.77 -10.75 -11.97
CA ASP A 43 20.08 -11.31 -12.29
C ASP A 43 20.20 -11.48 -13.82
N VAL A 44 21.32 -11.04 -14.38
CA VAL A 44 21.60 -11.07 -15.82
C VAL A 44 23.01 -11.57 -16.09
N ALA A 45 23.16 -12.34 -17.18
CA ALA A 45 24.44 -12.92 -17.56
C ALA A 45 25.42 -11.89 -18.11
N SER A 46 24.90 -10.80 -18.68
CA SER A 46 25.74 -9.76 -19.32
C SER A 46 25.04 -8.40 -19.29
N GLN A 47 25.79 -7.34 -19.61
CA GLN A 47 25.26 -5.98 -19.76
C GLN A 47 24.77 -5.68 -21.20
N ALA A 48 24.62 -6.72 -22.03
CA ALA A 48 24.18 -6.57 -23.42
C ALA A 48 22.75 -5.99 -23.48
N GLN A 49 22.49 -5.15 -24.47
CA GLN A 49 21.18 -4.49 -24.64
C GLN A 49 20.03 -5.49 -24.74
N GLN A 50 20.21 -6.59 -25.45
CA GLN A 50 19.18 -7.62 -25.61
C GLN A 50 18.82 -8.28 -24.26
N GLU A 51 19.83 -8.53 -23.41
CA GLU A 51 19.65 -9.09 -22.07
C GLU A 51 18.84 -8.11 -21.18
N ARG A 52 19.22 -6.82 -21.21
CA ARG A 52 18.50 -5.76 -20.50
C ARG A 52 17.05 -5.67 -20.96
N GLN A 53 16.79 -5.68 -22.26
CA GLN A 53 15.42 -5.62 -22.79
C GLN A 53 14.55 -6.80 -22.31
N ARG A 54 15.10 -8.01 -22.31
CA ARG A 54 14.41 -9.20 -21.78
C ARG A 54 14.13 -9.08 -20.28
N ALA A 55 15.13 -8.62 -19.52
CA ALA A 55 14.98 -8.41 -18.09
C ALA A 55 13.95 -7.30 -17.78
N ALA A 56 14.01 -6.17 -18.50
CA ALA A 56 13.07 -5.06 -18.35
C ALA A 56 11.63 -5.48 -18.67
N SER A 57 11.40 -6.29 -19.70
CA SER A 57 10.09 -6.81 -20.04
C SER A 57 9.49 -7.64 -18.88
N LYS A 58 10.28 -8.55 -18.31
CA LYS A 58 9.86 -9.36 -17.16
C LYS A 58 9.65 -8.50 -15.91
N ALA A 59 10.51 -7.53 -15.69
CA ALA A 59 10.42 -6.60 -14.56
C ALA A 59 9.15 -5.72 -14.66
N LEU A 60 8.90 -5.13 -15.83
CA LEU A 60 7.70 -4.33 -16.07
C LEU A 60 6.42 -5.16 -15.87
N ALA A 61 6.40 -6.42 -16.30
CA ALA A 61 5.26 -7.31 -16.05
C ALA A 61 4.99 -7.47 -14.54
N ARG A 62 6.03 -7.66 -13.72
CA ARG A 62 5.89 -7.75 -12.25
C ARG A 62 5.39 -6.44 -11.65
N VAL A 63 5.92 -5.29 -12.11
CA VAL A 63 5.47 -3.97 -11.69
C VAL A 63 4.00 -3.75 -12.03
N LEU A 64 3.57 -4.05 -13.26
CA LEU A 64 2.17 -3.88 -13.67
C LEU A 64 1.22 -4.76 -12.85
N VAL A 65 1.59 -6.02 -12.58
CA VAL A 65 0.82 -6.90 -11.67
C VAL A 65 0.77 -6.32 -10.25
N ARG A 66 1.85 -5.75 -9.75
CA ARG A 66 1.93 -5.11 -8.44
C ARG A 66 1.07 -3.85 -8.37
N VAL A 67 1.12 -3.01 -9.40
CA VAL A 67 0.39 -1.74 -9.45
C VAL A 67 -1.10 -1.94 -9.73
N SER A 68 -1.49 -2.95 -10.49
CA SER A 68 -2.91 -3.29 -10.69
C SER A 68 -3.50 -4.14 -9.56
N GLY A 69 -2.64 -4.93 -8.88
CA GLY A 69 -3.04 -5.91 -7.87
C GLY A 69 -3.52 -7.24 -8.44
N THR A 70 -3.69 -7.37 -9.76
CA THR A 70 -4.15 -8.60 -10.42
C THR A 70 -3.20 -9.07 -11.51
N ARG A 71 -3.11 -10.40 -11.68
CA ARG A 71 -2.34 -11.01 -12.78
C ARG A 71 -3.03 -10.93 -14.13
N ASN A 72 -4.35 -10.72 -14.13
CA ASN A 72 -5.16 -10.69 -15.35
C ASN A 72 -4.73 -9.60 -16.31
N VAL A 73 -4.12 -8.51 -15.83
CA VAL A 73 -3.62 -7.42 -16.69
C VAL A 73 -2.64 -7.89 -17.76
N LEU A 74 -1.91 -8.98 -17.51
CA LEU A 74 -0.97 -9.54 -18.48
C LEU A 74 -1.65 -10.20 -19.69
N GLN A 75 -2.96 -10.43 -19.62
CA GLN A 75 -3.76 -10.94 -20.74
C GLN A 75 -4.17 -9.81 -21.71
N ASN A 76 -4.13 -8.57 -21.27
CA ASN A 76 -4.52 -7.41 -22.06
C ASN A 76 -3.49 -7.15 -23.18
N GLU A 77 -3.97 -6.94 -24.40
CA GLU A 77 -3.11 -6.77 -25.57
C GLU A 77 -2.29 -5.47 -25.51
N SER A 78 -2.89 -4.38 -25.03
CA SER A 78 -2.19 -3.10 -24.84
C SER A 78 -1.06 -3.23 -23.82
N VAL A 79 -1.26 -4.01 -22.75
CA VAL A 79 -0.23 -4.31 -21.77
C VAL A 79 0.88 -5.14 -22.40
N ARG A 80 0.56 -6.20 -23.16
CA ARG A 80 1.56 -7.02 -23.85
C ARG A 80 2.39 -6.21 -24.85
N SER A 81 1.75 -5.29 -25.57
CA SER A 81 2.46 -4.37 -26.47
C SER A 81 3.46 -3.46 -25.71
N ALA A 82 3.07 -2.95 -24.52
CA ALA A 82 3.96 -2.17 -23.68
C ALA A 82 5.15 -2.99 -23.16
N LEU A 83 4.95 -4.27 -22.81
CA LEU A 83 6.02 -5.16 -22.37
C LEU A 83 7.07 -5.40 -23.46
N ALA A 84 6.69 -5.40 -24.73
CA ALA A 84 7.63 -5.52 -25.85
C ALA A 84 8.60 -4.32 -25.98
N SER A 85 8.23 -3.18 -25.40
CA SER A 85 9.04 -1.95 -25.40
C SER A 85 9.34 -1.43 -23.99
N ALA A 86 9.57 -2.34 -23.03
CA ALA A 86 9.70 -2.04 -21.60
C ALA A 86 10.81 -1.02 -21.27
N ASP A 87 11.89 -1.00 -22.04
CA ASP A 87 13.00 -0.03 -21.88
C ASP A 87 12.53 1.43 -21.89
N ARG A 88 11.43 1.75 -22.58
CA ARG A 88 10.89 3.11 -22.69
C ARG A 88 10.27 3.62 -21.39
N TYR A 89 9.96 2.70 -20.47
CA TYR A 89 9.34 3.00 -19.18
C TYR A 89 10.37 3.05 -18.06
N LEU A 90 11.64 2.74 -18.33
CA LEU A 90 12.72 2.89 -17.36
C LEU A 90 13.03 4.37 -17.15
N GLU A 91 13.01 4.80 -15.90
CA GLU A 91 13.53 6.10 -15.47
C GLU A 91 15.05 6.03 -15.29
N GLN A 92 15.50 4.95 -14.65
CA GLN A 92 16.91 4.71 -14.37
C GLN A 92 17.18 3.22 -14.29
N TYR A 93 18.38 2.81 -14.69
CA TYR A 93 18.90 1.47 -14.45
C TYR A 93 20.40 1.51 -14.15
N SER A 94 20.86 0.50 -13.41
CA SER A 94 22.28 0.31 -13.11
C SER A 94 22.62 -1.18 -13.01
N TYR A 95 23.88 -1.51 -13.16
CA TYR A 95 24.39 -2.88 -12.98
C TYR A 95 25.24 -2.94 -11.73
N ARG A 96 24.97 -3.92 -10.88
CA ARG A 96 25.82 -4.28 -9.76
C ARG A 96 26.47 -5.61 -10.06
N ARG A 97 27.79 -5.68 -9.90
CA ARG A 97 28.51 -6.95 -10.04
C ARG A 97 28.24 -7.83 -8.82
N LEU A 98 27.98 -9.10 -9.05
CA LEU A 98 27.80 -10.12 -8.03
C LEU A 98 29.03 -11.03 -8.02
N ASP A 99 29.62 -11.22 -6.85
CA ASP A 99 30.75 -12.12 -6.64
C ASP A 99 30.28 -13.49 -6.10
N ALA A 100 29.22 -14.06 -6.69
CA ALA A 100 28.62 -15.32 -6.32
C ALA A 100 28.81 -16.35 -7.46
N ALA A 101 29.38 -17.51 -7.15
CA ALA A 101 29.71 -18.53 -8.14
C ALA A 101 28.48 -19.25 -8.72
N ASP A 102 27.37 -19.23 -8.01
CA ASP A 102 26.12 -19.94 -8.33
C ASP A 102 25.03 -19.06 -8.96
N ARG A 103 25.33 -17.77 -9.20
CA ARG A 103 24.42 -16.78 -9.79
C ARG A 103 25.04 -16.07 -11.00
N PRO A 104 24.21 -15.50 -11.90
CA PRO A 104 24.70 -14.61 -12.95
C PRO A 104 25.57 -13.48 -12.39
N PRO A 105 26.61 -13.05 -13.14
CA PRO A 105 27.62 -12.12 -12.62
C PRO A 105 27.15 -10.68 -12.41
N PHE A 106 25.94 -10.35 -12.87
CA PHE A 106 25.40 -9.01 -12.71
C PHE A 106 23.97 -9.05 -12.17
N GLU A 107 23.67 -8.10 -11.30
CA GLU A 107 22.30 -7.72 -10.95
C GLU A 107 21.96 -6.42 -11.67
N LEU A 108 20.92 -6.45 -12.46
CA LEU A 108 20.35 -5.26 -13.10
C LEU A 108 19.27 -4.67 -12.18
N VAL A 109 19.53 -3.46 -11.70
CA VAL A 109 18.62 -2.67 -10.88
C VAL A 109 17.85 -1.73 -11.80
N MET A 110 16.54 -1.71 -11.71
CA MET A 110 15.63 -0.99 -12.60
C MET A 110 14.61 -0.18 -11.80
N ASN A 111 14.48 1.10 -12.11
CA ASN A 111 13.42 1.97 -11.64
C ASN A 111 12.54 2.36 -12.83
N PHE A 112 11.24 2.11 -12.71
CA PHE A 112 10.27 2.47 -13.74
C PHE A 112 9.62 3.81 -13.41
N GLN A 113 9.33 4.60 -14.43
CA GLN A 113 8.61 5.87 -14.31
C GLN A 113 7.19 5.62 -13.78
N PRO A 114 6.80 6.12 -12.60
CA PRO A 114 5.50 5.82 -12.00
C PRO A 114 4.32 6.23 -12.89
N GLN A 115 4.34 7.45 -13.41
CA GLN A 115 3.27 7.98 -14.25
C GLN A 115 3.13 7.19 -15.55
N ALA A 116 4.23 7.01 -16.29
CA ALA A 116 4.22 6.29 -17.56
C ALA A 116 3.77 4.82 -17.40
N THR A 117 4.19 4.17 -16.30
CA THR A 117 3.77 2.79 -15.98
C THR A 117 2.27 2.72 -15.63
N THR A 118 1.78 3.66 -14.83
CA THR A 118 0.35 3.74 -14.49
C THR A 118 -0.51 4.03 -15.72
N ASP A 119 -0.01 4.85 -16.65
CA ASP A 119 -0.71 5.17 -17.90
C ASP A 119 -0.85 3.96 -18.85
N ILE A 120 0.02 2.93 -18.73
CA ILE A 120 -0.20 1.66 -19.44
C ILE A 120 -1.53 1.04 -18.99
N LEU A 121 -1.73 0.93 -17.67
CA LEU A 121 -2.94 0.36 -17.11
C LEU A 121 -4.18 1.20 -17.44
N ARG A 122 -4.08 2.52 -17.35
CA ARG A 122 -5.18 3.43 -17.72
C ARG A 122 -5.60 3.25 -19.18
N ARG A 123 -4.65 3.27 -20.11
CA ARG A 123 -4.95 3.07 -21.54
C ARG A 123 -5.50 1.69 -21.85
N ALA A 124 -5.14 0.70 -21.05
CA ALA A 124 -5.66 -0.65 -21.14
C ALA A 124 -7.01 -0.84 -20.45
N ASN A 125 -7.56 0.19 -19.80
CA ASN A 125 -8.75 0.15 -18.93
C ASN A 125 -8.63 -0.91 -17.84
N GLU A 126 -7.41 -1.06 -17.30
CA GLU A 126 -7.11 -2.02 -16.23
C GLU A 126 -7.07 -1.30 -14.87
N PRO A 127 -7.35 -2.01 -13.78
CA PRO A 127 -7.39 -1.39 -12.47
C PRO A 127 -6.01 -0.84 -12.06
N VAL A 128 -6.04 0.24 -11.28
CA VAL A 128 -4.86 0.84 -10.64
C VAL A 128 -5.04 0.82 -9.13
N TRP A 129 -4.13 0.17 -8.42
CA TRP A 129 -4.13 0.11 -6.98
C TRP A 129 -3.09 1.06 -6.40
N SER A 130 -3.55 2.03 -5.63
CA SER A 130 -2.74 3.08 -5.02
C SER A 130 -1.54 2.55 -4.23
N ALA A 131 -0.51 3.38 -4.10
CA ALA A 131 0.62 3.14 -3.19
C ALA A 131 0.19 3.16 -1.70
N ARG A 132 -0.91 3.83 -1.37
CA ARG A 132 -1.50 3.82 -0.03
C ARG A 132 -2.33 2.55 0.16
N ARG A 133 -1.68 1.52 0.69
CA ARG A 133 -2.29 0.20 0.93
C ARG A 133 -2.48 -0.03 2.42
N PRO A 134 -3.56 -0.71 2.84
CA PRO A 134 -3.74 -1.04 4.25
C PRO A 134 -2.60 -1.94 4.72
N ALA A 135 -2.03 -1.62 5.88
CA ALA A 135 -1.02 -2.48 6.50
C ALA A 135 -1.66 -3.79 6.97
N ILE A 136 -0.94 -4.89 6.78
CA ILE A 136 -1.41 -6.26 7.03
C ILE A 136 -0.53 -6.88 8.10
N LEU A 137 -1.10 -7.29 9.23
CA LEU A 137 -0.41 -8.19 10.15
C LEU A 137 -0.51 -9.61 9.64
N ALA A 138 0.61 -10.26 9.32
CA ALA A 138 0.64 -11.69 8.99
C ALA A 138 0.89 -12.50 10.25
N TRP A 139 -0.11 -13.26 10.69
CA TRP A 139 -0.04 -14.21 11.78
C TRP A 139 0.03 -15.63 11.22
N ILE A 140 1.24 -16.18 11.11
CA ILE A 140 1.49 -17.43 10.41
C ILE A 140 1.99 -18.47 11.40
N GLU A 141 1.21 -19.53 11.59
CA GLU A 141 1.57 -20.68 12.41
C GLU A 141 2.16 -21.78 11.53
N LEU A 142 3.35 -22.23 11.89
CA LEU A 142 4.05 -23.34 11.24
C LEU A 142 3.96 -24.59 12.11
N GLY A 143 3.44 -25.68 11.56
CA GLY A 143 3.42 -26.99 12.17
C GLY A 143 4.42 -27.92 11.48
N GLU A 144 5.41 -28.44 12.22
CA GLU A 144 6.39 -29.40 11.74
C GLU A 144 6.72 -30.40 12.83
N GLY A 145 6.66 -31.72 12.54
CA GLY A 145 7.02 -32.77 13.47
C GLY A 145 6.29 -32.75 14.82
N GLY A 146 5.09 -32.20 14.87
CA GLY A 146 4.28 -32.06 16.10
C GLY A 146 4.54 -30.75 16.88
N ALA A 147 5.56 -30.00 16.53
CA ALA A 147 5.80 -28.64 17.07
C ALA A 147 5.02 -27.59 16.26
N ARG A 148 4.54 -26.55 16.96
CA ARG A 148 3.90 -25.38 16.32
C ARG A 148 4.60 -24.11 16.77
N GLN A 149 4.92 -23.25 15.82
CA GLN A 149 5.57 -21.96 16.06
C GLN A 149 4.91 -20.87 15.22
N VAL A 150 4.91 -19.64 15.73
CA VAL A 150 4.47 -18.46 14.96
C VAL A 150 5.67 -17.80 14.33
N VAL A 151 5.58 -17.48 13.04
CA VAL A 151 6.62 -16.70 12.34
C VAL A 151 6.66 -15.31 12.94
N SER A 152 7.79 -14.95 13.54
CA SER A 152 8.03 -13.61 14.08
C SER A 152 8.95 -12.81 13.16
N SER A 153 8.98 -11.50 13.34
CA SER A 153 9.80 -10.59 12.53
C SER A 153 11.26 -11.02 12.51
N LEU A 154 11.95 -10.76 11.40
CA LEU A 154 13.34 -11.15 11.18
C LEU A 154 14.27 -10.72 12.31
N ALA A 155 14.07 -9.50 12.83
CA ALA A 155 14.86 -8.95 13.94
C ALA A 155 14.70 -9.70 15.28
N THR A 156 13.63 -10.49 15.43
CA THR A 156 13.30 -11.21 16.69
C THR A 156 13.11 -12.71 16.51
N ALA A 157 13.44 -13.23 15.32
CA ALA A 157 13.30 -14.65 15.00
C ALA A 157 14.11 -15.54 15.97
N PRO A 158 13.50 -16.61 16.50
CA PRO A 158 14.16 -17.45 17.52
C PRO A 158 15.22 -18.39 16.96
N SER A 159 15.27 -18.61 15.65
CA SER A 159 16.20 -19.50 14.95
C SER A 159 16.39 -19.09 13.50
N ASP A 160 17.44 -19.61 12.85
CA ASP A 160 17.72 -19.38 11.43
C ASP A 160 16.57 -19.88 10.52
N SER A 161 15.93 -20.98 10.89
CA SER A 161 14.75 -21.49 10.17
C SER A 161 13.60 -20.50 10.23
N MET A 162 13.29 -19.94 11.41
CA MET A 162 12.26 -18.91 11.55
C MET A 162 12.63 -17.60 10.83
N ALA A 163 13.91 -17.22 10.85
CA ALA A 163 14.41 -16.08 10.11
C ALA A 163 14.23 -16.28 8.59
N SER A 164 14.48 -17.49 8.09
CA SER A 164 14.25 -17.84 6.67
C SER A 164 12.78 -17.73 6.28
N TRP A 165 11.86 -18.18 7.15
CA TRP A 165 10.43 -18.03 6.93
C TRP A 165 9.99 -16.56 6.95
N ALA A 166 10.50 -15.77 7.91
CA ALA A 166 10.22 -14.35 7.98
C ALA A 166 10.67 -13.62 6.69
N ALA A 167 11.92 -13.89 6.25
CA ALA A 167 12.46 -13.33 5.02
C ALA A 167 11.64 -13.72 3.79
N LEU A 168 11.19 -14.97 3.71
CA LEU A 168 10.35 -15.47 2.62
C LEU A 168 8.99 -14.74 2.58
N VAL A 169 8.35 -14.58 3.72
CA VAL A 169 7.06 -13.85 3.82
C VAL A 169 7.23 -12.40 3.39
N GLU A 170 8.26 -11.71 3.88
CA GLU A 170 8.55 -10.31 3.52
C GLU A 170 8.90 -10.16 2.02
N GLU A 171 9.64 -11.11 1.45
CA GLU A 171 9.98 -11.11 0.03
C GLU A 171 8.74 -11.26 -0.86
N GLU A 172 7.90 -12.26 -0.58
CA GLU A 172 6.70 -12.53 -1.37
C GLU A 172 5.63 -11.43 -1.20
N ALA A 173 5.51 -10.86 0.00
CA ALA A 173 4.68 -9.69 0.24
C ALA A 173 5.15 -8.49 -0.59
N ARG A 174 6.46 -8.20 -0.59
CA ARG A 174 7.07 -7.13 -1.39
C ARG A 174 6.88 -7.36 -2.88
N ARG A 175 7.02 -8.60 -3.34
CA ARG A 175 6.76 -8.98 -4.74
C ARG A 175 5.36 -8.55 -5.20
N ARG A 176 4.36 -8.65 -4.32
CA ARG A 176 2.97 -8.25 -4.57
C ARG A 176 2.66 -6.81 -4.14
N GLY A 177 3.63 -6.12 -3.54
CA GLY A 177 3.46 -4.76 -3.02
C GLY A 177 2.51 -4.70 -1.83
N LEU A 178 2.44 -5.75 -1.03
CA LEU A 178 1.66 -5.80 0.20
C LEU A 178 2.50 -5.26 1.37
N PRO A 179 2.01 -4.26 2.12
CA PRO A 179 2.69 -3.77 3.32
C PRO A 179 2.43 -4.73 4.49
N VAL A 180 3.13 -5.87 4.47
CA VAL A 180 3.02 -6.90 5.50
C VAL A 180 3.98 -6.57 6.65
N VAL A 181 3.49 -6.72 7.87
CA VAL A 181 4.26 -6.71 9.11
C VAL A 181 4.11 -8.04 9.83
N LEU A 182 5.20 -8.52 10.43
CA LEU A 182 5.21 -9.73 11.26
C LEU A 182 5.20 -9.34 12.75
N PRO A 183 4.60 -10.16 13.64
CA PRO A 183 4.65 -9.92 15.07
C PRO A 183 6.08 -10.06 15.59
N SER A 184 6.43 -9.31 16.63
CA SER A 184 7.67 -9.59 17.37
C SER A 184 7.53 -10.87 18.20
N ARG A 185 8.67 -11.49 18.54
CA ARG A 185 8.65 -12.67 19.41
C ARG A 185 7.98 -12.39 20.76
N SER A 186 8.18 -11.22 21.34
CA SER A 186 7.53 -10.83 22.61
C SER A 186 6.02 -10.76 22.49
N GLN A 187 5.50 -10.24 21.37
CA GLN A 187 4.06 -10.21 21.09
C GLN A 187 3.48 -11.62 20.92
N VAL A 188 4.21 -12.52 20.24
CA VAL A 188 3.81 -13.93 20.12
C VAL A 188 3.70 -14.60 21.47
N LEU A 189 4.71 -14.43 22.34
CA LEU A 189 4.73 -15.02 23.69
C LEU A 189 3.62 -14.43 24.58
N ALA A 190 3.32 -13.14 24.46
CA ALA A 190 2.25 -12.49 25.23
C ALA A 190 0.85 -13.06 24.90
N LEU A 191 0.64 -13.62 23.70
CA LEU A 191 -0.59 -14.31 23.31
C LEU A 191 -0.59 -15.81 23.59
N GLY A 192 0.46 -16.37 24.21
CA GLY A 192 0.57 -17.81 24.53
C GLY A 192 1.15 -18.65 23.38
N GLY A 193 1.78 -18.03 22.39
CA GLY A 193 2.40 -18.73 21.26
C GLY A 193 1.41 -19.25 20.21
N ALA A 194 1.82 -20.27 19.46
CA ALA A 194 0.96 -20.92 18.46
C ALA A 194 -0.23 -21.63 19.13
N GLY A 195 -1.41 -21.46 18.57
CA GLY A 195 -2.66 -21.98 19.16
C GLY A 195 -3.13 -21.24 20.42
N GLY A 196 -2.44 -20.17 20.83
CA GLY A 196 -2.84 -19.30 21.92
C GLY A 196 -4.17 -18.61 21.65
N GLY A 197 -5.07 -18.55 22.64
CA GLY A 197 -6.40 -17.92 22.52
C GLY A 197 -6.38 -16.38 22.57
N GLY A 198 -5.22 -15.74 22.44
CA GLY A 198 -5.06 -14.30 22.53
C GLY A 198 -5.64 -13.52 21.36
N ASN A 199 -5.89 -12.24 21.57
CA ASN A 199 -6.49 -11.37 20.57
C ASN A 199 -5.43 -10.83 19.59
N VAL A 200 -5.22 -11.51 18.46
CA VAL A 200 -4.30 -11.08 17.38
C VAL A 200 -4.66 -9.71 16.82
N ALA A 201 -5.95 -9.32 16.83
CA ALA A 201 -6.37 -8.01 16.38
C ALA A 201 -5.83 -6.87 17.26
N GLU A 202 -5.51 -7.13 18.52
CA GLU A 202 -4.84 -6.16 19.40
C GLU A 202 -3.42 -5.86 18.93
N ILE A 203 -2.66 -6.92 18.56
CA ILE A 203 -1.31 -6.76 17.98
C ILE A 203 -1.39 -6.00 16.66
N ALA A 204 -2.37 -6.32 15.81
CA ALA A 204 -2.58 -5.59 14.56
C ALA A 204 -2.77 -4.09 14.81
N ARG A 205 -3.64 -3.73 15.77
CA ARG A 205 -3.85 -2.31 16.13
C ARG A 205 -2.59 -1.62 16.65
N GLN A 206 -1.81 -2.31 17.49
CA GLN A 206 -0.55 -1.78 18.04
C GLN A 206 0.50 -1.53 16.94
N GLN A 207 0.51 -2.34 15.90
CA GLN A 207 1.39 -2.18 14.73
C GLN A 207 0.78 -1.29 13.62
N GLY A 208 -0.40 -0.71 13.83
CA GLY A 208 -1.07 0.11 12.82
C GLY A 208 -1.61 -0.69 11.64
N ALA A 209 -1.68 -2.03 11.75
CA ALA A 209 -2.27 -2.87 10.72
C ALA A 209 -3.80 -2.84 10.80
N GLN A 210 -4.45 -2.71 9.63
CA GLN A 210 -5.90 -2.69 9.49
C GLN A 210 -6.46 -4.09 9.17
N ILE A 211 -5.60 -4.98 8.69
CA ILE A 211 -5.96 -6.31 8.19
C ILE A 211 -5.13 -7.35 8.92
N VAL A 212 -5.73 -8.50 9.20
CA VAL A 212 -5.01 -9.68 9.69
C VAL A 212 -5.07 -10.75 8.58
N LEU A 213 -3.90 -11.24 8.18
CA LEU A 213 -3.72 -12.40 7.33
C LEU A 213 -3.26 -13.55 8.23
N GLY A 214 -4.15 -14.48 8.53
CA GLY A 214 -3.87 -15.70 9.29
C GLY A 214 -3.44 -16.84 8.38
N GLY A 215 -2.41 -17.58 8.76
CA GLY A 215 -1.96 -18.79 8.06
C GLY A 215 -1.72 -19.95 9.02
N ASP A 216 -2.26 -21.12 8.72
CA ASP A 216 -1.91 -22.41 9.35
C ASP A 216 -1.21 -23.27 8.30
N LEU A 217 0.11 -23.43 8.43
CA LEU A 217 0.95 -24.14 7.48
C LEU A 217 1.49 -25.43 8.15
N ARG A 218 1.25 -26.56 7.50
CA ARG A 218 1.73 -27.87 7.95
C ARG A 218 2.75 -28.39 6.97
N LEU A 219 3.95 -28.63 7.50
CA LEU A 219 5.08 -29.12 6.73
C LEU A 219 5.27 -30.62 6.98
N ALA A 220 5.17 -31.41 5.93
CA ALA A 220 5.39 -32.86 5.99
C ALA A 220 5.95 -33.38 4.66
N GLY A 221 7.07 -34.10 4.72
CA GLY A 221 7.65 -34.77 3.55
C GLY A 221 7.99 -33.82 2.39
N GLY A 222 8.42 -32.58 2.66
CA GLY A 222 8.72 -31.57 1.65
C GLY A 222 7.49 -30.87 1.07
N ARG A 223 6.29 -31.18 1.56
CA ARG A 223 5.03 -30.52 1.17
C ARG A 223 4.63 -29.50 2.21
N CYS A 224 3.94 -28.47 1.74
CA CYS A 224 3.30 -27.45 2.56
C CYS A 224 1.78 -27.51 2.30
N ASP A 225 1.03 -27.96 3.30
CA ASP A 225 -0.43 -27.86 3.31
C ASP A 225 -0.81 -26.60 4.09
N ALA A 226 -1.50 -25.69 3.44
CA ALA A 226 -1.77 -24.37 3.99
C ALA A 226 -3.27 -24.05 4.01
N GLU A 227 -3.70 -23.51 5.14
CA GLU A 227 -4.99 -22.85 5.29
C GLU A 227 -4.76 -21.38 5.63
N TRP A 228 -5.33 -20.50 4.83
CA TRP A 228 -5.20 -19.06 4.99
C TRP A 228 -6.55 -18.41 5.21
N ASN A 229 -6.58 -17.40 6.04
CA ASN A 229 -7.76 -16.58 6.25
C ASN A 229 -7.39 -15.10 6.27
N MET A 230 -8.28 -14.26 5.80
CA MET A 230 -8.12 -12.80 5.84
C MET A 230 -9.47 -12.16 6.11
N VAL A 231 -9.50 -11.22 7.05
CA VAL A 231 -10.71 -10.44 7.34
C VAL A 231 -10.48 -9.00 6.91
N VAL A 232 -11.33 -8.53 6.01
CA VAL A 232 -11.30 -7.15 5.50
C VAL A 232 -12.70 -6.55 5.69
N ASP A 233 -12.82 -5.48 6.45
CA ASP A 233 -14.08 -4.79 6.74
C ASP A 233 -15.21 -5.75 7.18
N GLY A 234 -14.86 -6.72 8.02
CA GLY A 234 -15.80 -7.73 8.55
C GLY A 234 -16.13 -8.89 7.61
N GLN A 235 -15.63 -8.89 6.37
CA GLN A 235 -15.78 -10.01 5.44
C GLN A 235 -14.56 -10.94 5.51
N ALA A 236 -14.82 -12.21 5.79
CA ALA A 236 -13.80 -13.25 5.84
C ALA A 236 -13.62 -13.90 4.47
N SER A 237 -12.37 -14.06 4.07
CA SER A 237 -11.95 -14.85 2.91
C SER A 237 -11.06 -15.98 3.39
N GLN A 238 -11.25 -17.18 2.85
CA GLN A 238 -10.44 -18.37 3.18
C GLN A 238 -9.92 -19.04 1.92
N TRP A 239 -8.69 -19.52 1.99
CA TRP A 239 -8.03 -20.26 0.91
C TRP A 239 -7.35 -21.50 1.49
N ARG A 240 -7.42 -22.61 0.76
CA ARG A 240 -6.70 -23.85 1.11
C ARG A 240 -5.99 -24.37 -0.11
N PHE A 241 -4.71 -24.69 0.06
CA PHE A 241 -3.93 -25.31 -1.00
C PHE A 241 -2.75 -26.11 -0.44
N ALA A 242 -2.29 -27.09 -1.23
CA ALA A 242 -1.10 -27.88 -0.95
C ALA A 242 -0.06 -27.60 -2.05
N GLN A 243 1.18 -27.38 -1.66
CA GLN A 243 2.30 -27.08 -2.55
C GLN A 243 3.50 -27.96 -2.26
N GLN A 244 4.31 -28.22 -3.26
CA GLN A 244 5.57 -28.95 -3.12
C GLN A 244 6.70 -28.08 -2.58
N ASP A 245 6.58 -26.76 -2.70
CA ASP A 245 7.60 -25.77 -2.35
C ASP A 245 7.03 -24.79 -1.30
N GLN A 246 7.83 -24.51 -0.26
CA GLN A 246 7.51 -23.56 0.79
C GLN A 246 7.31 -22.14 0.24
N ARG A 247 8.16 -21.72 -0.71
CA ARG A 247 8.04 -20.42 -1.40
C ARG A 247 6.70 -20.31 -2.12
N GLU A 248 6.33 -21.34 -2.85
CA GLU A 248 5.06 -21.36 -3.59
C GLU A 248 3.85 -21.30 -2.65
N CYS A 249 3.96 -21.91 -1.46
CA CYS A 249 2.94 -21.87 -0.42
C CYS A 249 2.66 -20.43 0.06
N VAL A 250 3.71 -19.67 0.33
CA VAL A 250 3.62 -18.26 0.74
C VAL A 250 3.24 -17.38 -0.45
N ALA A 251 3.85 -17.60 -1.62
CA ALA A 251 3.60 -16.82 -2.83
C ALA A 251 2.13 -16.83 -3.22
N LYS A 252 1.48 -18.01 -3.20
CA LYS A 252 0.04 -18.14 -3.48
C LYS A 252 -0.82 -17.37 -2.48
N ALA A 253 -0.49 -17.40 -1.20
CA ALA A 253 -1.21 -16.63 -0.20
C ALA A 253 -1.13 -15.13 -0.48
N MET A 254 0.08 -14.63 -0.79
CA MET A 254 0.26 -13.22 -1.14
C MET A 254 -0.44 -12.85 -2.44
N ASP A 255 -0.47 -13.75 -3.43
CA ASP A 255 -1.20 -13.55 -4.67
C ASP A 255 -2.71 -13.41 -4.41
N HIS A 256 -3.33 -14.36 -3.68
CA HIS A 256 -4.75 -14.29 -3.32
C HIS A 256 -5.08 -13.09 -2.45
N GLY A 257 -4.25 -12.79 -1.45
CA GLY A 257 -4.40 -11.59 -0.61
C GLY A 257 -4.38 -10.31 -1.43
N ALA A 258 -3.43 -10.17 -2.35
CA ALA A 258 -3.34 -9.01 -3.22
C ALA A 258 -4.54 -8.89 -4.16
N GLU A 259 -5.00 -9.99 -4.75
CA GLU A 259 -6.19 -10.01 -5.61
C GLU A 259 -7.47 -9.65 -4.85
N ALA A 260 -7.67 -10.21 -3.65
CA ALA A 260 -8.82 -9.87 -2.82
C ALA A 260 -8.83 -8.39 -2.39
N LEU A 261 -7.66 -7.85 -2.04
CA LEU A 261 -7.53 -6.45 -1.66
C LEU A 261 -7.66 -5.51 -2.86
N SER A 262 -7.06 -5.85 -4.00
CA SER A 262 -7.17 -5.02 -5.20
C SER A 262 -8.59 -5.00 -5.74
N ALA A 263 -9.32 -6.09 -5.71
CA ALA A 263 -10.73 -6.13 -6.08
C ALA A 263 -11.58 -5.15 -5.25
N ARG A 264 -11.13 -4.84 -4.03
CA ARG A 264 -11.83 -3.94 -3.12
C ARG A 264 -11.33 -2.49 -3.18
N TYR A 265 -10.03 -2.29 -3.36
CA TYR A 265 -9.37 -0.98 -3.23
C TYR A 265 -8.75 -0.44 -4.53
N ALA A 266 -8.58 -1.26 -5.57
CA ALA A 266 -8.19 -0.77 -6.88
C ALA A 266 -9.41 -0.17 -7.60
N PHE A 267 -9.17 0.79 -8.48
CA PHE A 267 -10.21 1.49 -9.22
C PHE A 267 -9.96 1.35 -10.72
N ALA A 268 -11.04 1.33 -11.49
CA ALA A 268 -10.96 1.35 -12.94
C ALA A 268 -10.33 2.68 -13.40
N ALA A 269 -9.42 2.58 -14.35
CA ALA A 269 -8.62 3.72 -14.78
C ALA A 269 -9.41 4.78 -15.55
N ASP A 270 -10.62 4.44 -16.00
CA ASP A 270 -11.43 5.31 -16.87
C ASP A 270 -12.82 5.54 -16.28
N SER A 271 -12.95 6.59 -15.49
CA SER A 271 -14.23 7.20 -15.13
C SER A 271 -14.30 8.59 -15.71
N GLY A 272 -13.97 8.71 -17.01
CA GLY A 272 -14.04 9.95 -17.73
C GLY A 272 -15.42 10.62 -17.62
N GLY A 273 -15.43 11.85 -17.16
CA GLY A 273 -16.58 12.75 -17.32
C GLY A 273 -17.69 12.64 -16.27
N LYS A 274 -17.49 12.00 -15.12
CA LYS A 274 -18.47 12.08 -14.03
C LYS A 274 -18.45 13.47 -13.39
N GLU A 275 -19.65 13.97 -13.05
CA GLU A 275 -19.77 15.22 -12.28
C GLU A 275 -18.95 15.15 -10.99
N PRO A 276 -18.27 16.24 -10.60
CA PRO A 276 -17.48 16.25 -9.38
C PRO A 276 -18.36 15.97 -8.15
N VAL A 277 -17.88 15.09 -7.30
CA VAL A 277 -18.55 14.75 -6.04
C VAL A 277 -18.32 15.87 -5.02
N MET A 278 -19.36 16.31 -4.38
CA MET A 278 -19.26 17.29 -3.30
C MET A 278 -18.96 16.57 -1.98
N VAL A 279 -17.78 16.82 -1.42
CA VAL A 279 -17.36 16.30 -0.12
C VAL A 279 -17.41 17.44 0.90
N GLN A 280 -18.32 17.34 1.86
CA GLN A 280 -18.41 18.30 2.96
C GLN A 280 -17.64 17.77 4.16
N VAL A 281 -16.79 18.61 4.75
CA VAL A 281 -16.04 18.31 5.96
C VAL A 281 -16.37 19.34 7.01
N ASP A 282 -16.88 18.89 8.14
CA ASP A 282 -17.21 19.71 9.31
C ASP A 282 -16.07 19.64 10.34
N GLY A 283 -15.94 20.67 11.17
CA GLY A 283 -14.95 20.72 12.25
C GLY A 283 -13.56 21.26 11.84
N ILE A 284 -13.43 21.86 10.66
CA ILE A 284 -12.20 22.53 10.23
C ILE A 284 -12.12 23.93 10.86
N GLY A 285 -11.35 24.05 11.94
CA GLY A 285 -11.16 25.32 12.68
C GLY A 285 -9.82 25.98 12.42
N THR A 286 -8.83 25.28 11.85
CA THR A 286 -7.47 25.79 11.62
C THR A 286 -7.01 25.57 10.19
N PHE A 287 -6.04 26.37 9.76
CA PHE A 287 -5.40 26.20 8.44
C PHE A 287 -4.67 24.86 8.30
N GLU A 288 -4.10 24.36 9.39
CA GLU A 288 -3.43 23.06 9.43
C GLU A 288 -4.41 21.91 9.18
N GLN A 289 -5.59 21.93 9.83
CA GLN A 289 -6.66 20.95 9.59
C GLN A 289 -7.16 21.01 8.15
N TYR A 290 -7.33 22.22 7.62
CA TYR A 290 -7.73 22.42 6.22
C TYR A 290 -6.71 21.82 5.25
N THR A 291 -5.41 22.15 5.42
CA THR A 291 -4.33 21.62 4.57
C THR A 291 -4.20 20.10 4.69
N GLY A 292 -4.36 19.56 5.89
CA GLY A 292 -4.35 18.12 6.14
C GLY A 292 -5.44 17.39 5.36
N VAL A 293 -6.67 17.91 5.39
CA VAL A 293 -7.80 17.33 4.62
C VAL A 293 -7.57 17.47 3.12
N LEU A 294 -7.12 18.63 2.64
CA LEU A 294 -6.86 18.86 1.22
C LEU A 294 -5.80 17.90 0.67
N LEU A 295 -4.65 17.79 1.37
CA LEU A 295 -3.57 16.89 0.98
C LEU A 295 -4.00 15.42 1.06
N MET A 296 -4.80 15.06 2.05
CA MET A 296 -5.37 13.73 2.17
C MET A 296 -6.24 13.39 0.97
N LEU A 297 -7.19 14.26 0.60
CA LEU A 297 -8.06 14.06 -0.56
C LEU A 297 -7.26 13.99 -1.86
N GLN A 298 -6.32 14.91 -2.09
CA GLN A 298 -5.44 14.92 -3.28
C GLN A 298 -4.56 13.67 -3.37
N GLY A 299 -4.20 13.11 -2.22
CA GLY A 299 -3.39 11.90 -2.16
C GLY A 299 -4.16 10.60 -2.36
N LEU A 300 -5.50 10.62 -2.47
CA LEU A 300 -6.29 9.45 -2.81
C LEU A 300 -6.18 9.17 -4.31
N ALA A 301 -5.80 7.94 -4.65
CA ALA A 301 -5.56 7.58 -6.05
C ALA A 301 -6.81 7.63 -6.93
N VAL A 302 -8.01 7.48 -6.32
CA VAL A 302 -9.30 7.62 -6.99
C VAL A 302 -9.62 9.08 -7.35
N VAL A 303 -8.91 10.04 -6.76
CA VAL A 303 -9.12 11.47 -6.95
C VAL A 303 -8.27 11.99 -8.11
N ASP A 304 -8.89 12.66 -9.05
CA ASP A 304 -8.21 13.36 -10.15
C ASP A 304 -7.85 14.78 -9.75
N GLN A 305 -8.84 15.51 -9.27
CA GLN A 305 -8.68 16.91 -8.91
C GLN A 305 -9.54 17.26 -7.70
N VAL A 306 -9.02 18.11 -6.82
CA VAL A 306 -9.75 18.67 -5.69
C VAL A 306 -9.81 20.18 -5.83
N GLY A 307 -11.00 20.72 -5.88
CA GLY A 307 -11.29 22.15 -5.81
C GLY A 307 -11.99 22.52 -4.51
N ILE A 308 -11.95 23.80 -4.14
CA ILE A 308 -12.73 24.33 -3.03
C ILE A 308 -14.03 24.90 -3.62
N HIS A 309 -15.17 24.39 -3.15
CA HIS A 309 -16.45 24.94 -3.52
C HIS A 309 -16.89 26.07 -2.58
N SER A 310 -16.74 25.86 -1.28
CA SER A 310 -17.04 26.89 -0.25
C SER A 310 -16.34 26.58 1.06
N ALA A 311 -16.02 27.62 1.84
CA ALA A 311 -15.47 27.51 3.18
C ALA A 311 -16.09 28.57 4.10
N GLY A 312 -16.51 28.19 5.30
CA GLY A 312 -17.05 29.09 6.31
C GLY A 312 -17.68 28.35 7.50
N GLY A 313 -17.67 28.96 8.67
CA GLY A 313 -18.31 28.41 9.87
C GLY A 313 -17.76 27.07 10.35
N GLY A 314 -16.46 26.83 10.17
CA GLY A 314 -15.84 25.54 10.51
C GLY A 314 -16.19 24.39 9.55
N ARG A 315 -16.74 24.70 8.39
CA ARG A 315 -17.15 23.77 7.35
C ARG A 315 -16.45 24.10 6.03
N VAL A 316 -15.95 23.09 5.34
CA VAL A 316 -15.40 23.23 3.99
C VAL A 316 -16.08 22.23 3.06
N ARG A 317 -16.50 22.69 1.89
CA ARG A 317 -16.99 21.84 0.82
C ARG A 317 -15.95 21.76 -0.28
N PHE A 318 -15.52 20.56 -0.57
CA PHE A 318 -14.59 20.26 -1.65
C PHE A 318 -15.36 19.73 -2.85
N SER A 319 -14.99 20.20 -4.04
CA SER A 319 -15.41 19.61 -5.31
C SER A 319 -14.34 18.61 -5.73
N VAL A 320 -14.66 17.34 -5.75
CA VAL A 320 -13.71 16.23 -5.98
C VAL A 320 -14.04 15.56 -7.31
N ALA A 321 -13.19 15.74 -8.29
CA ALA A 321 -13.26 14.98 -9.54
C ALA A 321 -12.66 13.59 -9.32
N LEU A 322 -13.38 12.54 -9.73
CA LEU A 322 -12.99 11.16 -9.50
C LEU A 322 -12.54 10.49 -10.80
N LYS A 323 -11.46 9.69 -10.70
CA LYS A 323 -11.04 8.71 -11.72
C LYS A 323 -11.77 7.37 -11.55
N GLY A 324 -12.42 7.15 -10.42
CA GLY A 324 -13.08 5.91 -10.05
C GLY A 324 -14.50 6.13 -9.53
N GLU A 325 -14.99 5.17 -8.73
CA GLU A 325 -16.33 5.19 -8.17
C GLU A 325 -16.38 5.89 -6.80
N LEU A 326 -17.55 6.43 -6.45
CA LEU A 326 -17.80 7.11 -5.17
C LEU A 326 -17.48 6.21 -3.96
N GLU A 327 -17.78 4.92 -4.05
CA GLU A 327 -17.51 3.97 -2.98
C GLU A 327 -16.02 3.81 -2.71
N GLN A 328 -15.19 3.89 -3.73
CA GLN A 328 -13.73 3.86 -3.60
C GLN A 328 -13.19 5.13 -2.92
N LEU A 329 -13.81 6.28 -3.17
CA LEU A 329 -13.51 7.52 -2.43
C LEU A 329 -13.83 7.34 -0.94
N ARG A 330 -15.01 6.81 -0.61
CA ARG A 330 -15.42 6.54 0.78
C ARG A 330 -14.45 5.60 1.48
N GLN A 331 -14.08 4.51 0.83
CA GLN A 331 -13.10 3.56 1.37
C GLN A 331 -11.73 4.22 1.58
N GLY A 332 -11.26 5.02 0.62
CA GLY A 332 -10.02 5.78 0.73
C GLY A 332 -10.02 6.75 1.91
N ILE A 333 -11.12 7.44 2.15
CA ILE A 333 -11.28 8.36 3.30
C ILE A 333 -11.27 7.58 4.62
N ARG A 334 -12.00 6.47 4.73
CA ARG A 334 -12.04 5.64 5.95
C ARG A 334 -10.65 5.10 6.32
N MET A 335 -9.86 4.71 5.34
CA MET A 335 -8.49 4.21 5.57
C MET A 335 -7.54 5.26 6.17
N GLN A 336 -7.76 6.53 5.91
CA GLN A 336 -6.89 7.61 6.40
C GLN A 336 -7.12 7.96 7.87
N ARG A 337 -8.23 7.51 8.48
CA ARG A 337 -8.62 7.80 9.89
C ARG A 337 -8.62 9.28 10.28
N LEU A 338 -8.44 10.19 9.34
CA LEU A 338 -8.47 11.63 9.55
C LEU A 338 -9.91 12.16 9.62
N LEU A 339 -10.81 11.53 8.89
CA LEU A 339 -12.22 11.87 8.80
C LEU A 339 -13.09 10.68 9.19
N VAL A 340 -14.22 10.96 9.82
CA VAL A 340 -15.25 9.97 10.14
C VAL A 340 -16.48 10.30 9.32
N GLU A 341 -17.04 9.30 8.65
CA GLU A 341 -18.28 9.45 7.87
C GLU A 341 -19.44 9.80 8.82
N SER A 342 -20.17 10.84 8.47
CA SER A 342 -21.33 11.29 9.25
C SER A 342 -22.63 10.86 8.56
N ASP A 343 -23.55 10.27 9.32
CA ASP A 343 -24.90 9.93 8.85
C ASP A 343 -25.82 11.15 8.69
N ARG A 344 -25.32 12.35 8.98
CA ARG A 344 -26.09 13.59 8.74
C ARG A 344 -26.18 13.84 7.26
N GLN A 345 -27.40 13.87 6.72
CA GLN A 345 -27.63 14.38 5.37
C GLN A 345 -27.05 15.80 5.26
N PRO A 346 -26.27 16.10 4.20
CA PRO A 346 -25.81 17.46 3.97
C PRO A 346 -27.05 18.34 3.80
N ASP A 347 -27.14 19.44 4.55
CA ASP A 347 -28.15 20.45 4.34
C ASP A 347 -28.06 20.91 2.88
N ILE A 348 -29.06 20.57 2.08
CA ILE A 348 -29.18 21.05 0.70
C ILE A 348 -29.57 22.52 0.83
N VAL A 349 -28.58 23.39 0.88
CA VAL A 349 -28.82 24.83 0.68
C VAL A 349 -29.14 24.98 -0.80
N ALA A 350 -30.43 25.19 -1.08
CA ALA A 350 -30.88 25.55 -2.41
C ALA A 350 -30.05 26.74 -2.95
N PRO A 351 -29.69 26.77 -4.24
CA PRO A 351 -29.01 27.93 -4.81
C PRO A 351 -29.87 29.19 -4.55
N PRO A 352 -29.25 30.35 -4.31
CA PRO A 352 -30.00 31.59 -4.15
C PRO A 352 -30.86 31.83 -5.38
N PRO A 353 -32.09 32.32 -5.22
CA PRO A 353 -32.94 32.59 -6.37
C PRO A 353 -32.26 33.61 -7.31
N PRO A 354 -32.46 33.47 -8.61
CA PRO A 354 -31.90 34.42 -9.60
C PRO A 354 -32.32 35.85 -9.28
N PRO A 355 -31.44 36.83 -9.51
CA PRO A 355 -31.79 38.23 -9.27
C PRO A 355 -33.04 38.62 -10.09
N PRO A 356 -33.90 39.47 -9.56
CA PRO A 356 -35.10 39.92 -10.26
C PRO A 356 -34.70 40.64 -11.57
N PRO A 357 -35.48 40.52 -12.64
CA PRO A 357 -35.20 41.21 -13.90
C PRO A 357 -35.20 42.73 -13.68
N PRO A 358 -34.39 43.50 -14.42
CA PRO A 358 -34.34 44.95 -14.32
C PRO A 358 -35.71 45.52 -14.59
N PRO A 359 -36.12 46.61 -13.92
CA PRO A 359 -37.40 47.26 -14.13
C PRO A 359 -37.50 47.82 -15.56
N PRO A 360 -38.73 47.95 -16.13
CA PRO A 360 -38.96 48.33 -17.49
C PRO A 360 -38.56 49.79 -17.80
#